data_6bbb356420d13c0923a7a2494d60f0f4
#
_entry.id   6bbb356420d13c0923a7a2494d60f0f4
#
_cell.length_a   1.000
_cell.length_b   1.000
_cell.length_c   1.000
_cell.angle_alpha   90.00
_cell.angle_beta   90.00
_cell.angle_gamma   90.00
#
_symmetry.space_group_name_H-M   'P 1'
#
loop_
_entity.id
_entity.type
_entity.pdbx_description
1 polymer ?
#
loop_
_entity_poly.entity_id
_entity_poly.type
_entity_poly.pdbx_seq_one_letter_code
_entity_poly.pdbx_strand_id
1 'polypeptide(L)'
;MQYAPALEHLVGNTPLIKLQNASEETGCTILGKAEFRNPGQSVKDRAALFIIKDAIAKGMLRPGGVIVEGTAGNTGIGLAVVGASMGFKTVIVIPDTQSQEKKDALRLLGAQLVEVPAVPYKNPNNYVRYSGRLAAEIAKTSPNGAIWANQFLSLIHISEPTRHES
;
A
#
# COMPACT_ATOMS: atom_id res chain seq x y z
N MET A 1 19.53 2.77 24.02
CA MET A 1 18.65 3.59 23.14
C MET A 1 17.77 2.61 22.35
N GLN A 2 16.44 2.81 22.35
CA GLN A 2 15.52 1.95 21.62
C GLN A 2 15.33 2.53 20.21
N TYR A 3 15.56 1.77 19.16
CA TYR A 3 15.43 2.21 17.76
C TYR A 3 14.75 1.11 16.91
N ALA A 4 14.06 1.50 15.86
CA ALA A 4 13.56 0.57 14.86
C ALA A 4 14.66 0.36 13.79
N PRO A 5 14.96 -0.89 13.39
CA PRO A 5 16.02 -1.19 12.43
C PRO A 5 15.71 -0.67 11.02
N ALA A 6 14.44 -0.56 10.66
CA ALA A 6 13.98 -0.01 9.39
C ALA A 6 12.54 0.49 9.49
N LEU A 7 12.08 1.25 8.48
CA LEU A 7 10.80 1.96 8.53
C LEU A 7 9.59 1.01 8.55
N GLU A 8 9.67 -0.13 7.86
CA GLU A 8 8.60 -1.14 7.87
C GLU A 8 8.32 -1.74 9.25
N HIS A 9 9.27 -1.67 10.18
CA HIS A 9 9.07 -2.10 11.57
C HIS A 9 8.20 -1.14 12.39
N LEU A 10 7.92 0.05 11.87
CA LEU A 10 7.02 1.03 12.47
C LEU A 10 5.58 0.88 12.00
N VAL A 11 5.30 0.00 11.05
CA VAL A 11 3.96 -0.26 10.55
C VAL A 11 3.17 -1.04 11.59
N GLY A 12 2.00 -0.52 11.94
CA GLY A 12 1.14 -1.15 12.93
C GLY A 12 1.39 -0.66 14.37
N ASN A 13 0.94 -1.44 15.32
CA ASN A 13 0.99 -1.09 16.75
C ASN A 13 0.50 0.34 17.05
N THR A 14 -0.48 0.81 16.28
CA THR A 14 -1.03 2.16 16.39
C THR A 14 -1.89 2.29 17.65
N PRO A 15 -1.83 3.42 18.39
CA PRO A 15 -2.57 3.59 19.62
C PRO A 15 -4.08 3.75 19.39
N LEU A 16 -4.85 3.50 20.43
CA LEU A 16 -6.26 3.86 20.52
C LEU A 16 -6.40 5.25 21.15
N ILE A 17 -7.28 6.07 20.59
CA ILE A 17 -7.59 7.41 21.08
C ILE A 17 -9.07 7.45 21.44
N LYS A 18 -9.42 7.89 22.66
CA LYS A 18 -10.81 8.11 23.04
C LYS A 18 -11.36 9.32 22.26
N LEU A 19 -12.46 9.10 21.55
CA LEU A 19 -13.21 10.15 20.87
C LEU A 19 -14.18 10.76 21.86
N GLN A 20 -13.76 11.86 22.50
CA GLN A 20 -14.48 12.45 23.63
C GLN A 20 -15.92 12.83 23.28
N ASN A 21 -16.13 13.71 22.29
CA ASN A 21 -17.46 14.18 21.92
C ASN A 21 -18.41 13.02 21.58
N ALA A 22 -17.99 12.08 20.74
CA ALA A 22 -18.82 10.93 20.39
C ALA A 22 -19.10 10.03 21.60
N SER A 23 -18.16 9.92 22.54
CA SER A 23 -18.37 9.13 23.75
C SER A 23 -19.36 9.81 24.71
N GLU A 24 -19.30 11.13 24.84
CA GLU A 24 -20.22 11.92 25.66
C GLU A 24 -21.65 11.92 25.11
N GLU A 25 -21.81 12.15 23.80
CA GLU A 25 -23.11 12.15 23.11
C GLU A 25 -23.83 10.81 23.21
N THR A 26 -23.07 9.70 23.16
CA THR A 26 -23.66 8.35 23.13
C THR A 26 -23.72 7.67 24.49
N GLY A 27 -23.04 8.20 25.49
CA GLY A 27 -22.85 7.56 26.80
C GLY A 27 -21.98 6.29 26.74
N CYS A 28 -21.29 6.04 25.61
CA CYS A 28 -20.44 4.88 25.37
C CYS A 28 -18.95 5.28 25.33
N THR A 29 -18.05 4.35 25.60
CA THR A 29 -16.62 4.58 25.30
C THR A 29 -16.35 4.27 23.83
N ILE A 30 -16.13 5.31 23.03
CA ILE A 30 -15.82 5.18 21.60
C ILE A 30 -14.33 5.47 21.42
N LEU A 31 -13.62 4.50 20.81
CA LEU A 31 -12.19 4.56 20.57
C LEU A 31 -11.90 4.58 19.06
N GLY A 32 -11.04 5.49 18.63
CA GLY A 32 -10.50 5.56 17.28
C GLY A 32 -9.08 4.99 17.22
N LYS A 33 -8.82 4.09 16.27
CA LYS A 33 -7.46 3.60 16.05
C LYS A 33 -6.67 4.59 15.21
N ALA A 34 -5.52 5.05 15.73
CA ALA A 34 -4.73 6.14 15.13
C ALA A 34 -3.86 5.64 13.95
N GLU A 35 -4.50 5.15 12.88
CA GLU A 35 -3.79 4.60 11.72
C GLU A 35 -2.94 5.63 10.94
N PHE A 36 -3.17 6.92 11.16
CA PHE A 36 -2.31 8.00 10.66
C PHE A 36 -0.89 8.01 11.27
N ARG A 37 -0.65 7.21 12.29
CA ARG A 37 0.67 7.02 12.92
C ARG A 37 1.56 6.04 12.14
N ASN A 38 1.03 5.32 11.17
CA ASN A 38 1.86 4.51 10.27
C ASN A 38 2.78 5.41 9.42
N PRO A 39 3.93 4.90 8.94
CA PRO A 39 4.90 5.68 8.15
C PRO A 39 4.32 6.37 6.91
N GLY A 40 3.43 5.72 6.18
CA GLY A 40 2.69 6.29 5.04
C GLY A 40 1.37 6.95 5.44
N GLN A 41 1.16 7.19 6.75
CA GLN A 41 0.04 7.92 7.36
C GLN A 41 -1.34 7.30 7.13
N SER A 42 -1.43 6.00 6.90
CA SER A 42 -2.72 5.33 6.76
C SER A 42 -2.66 3.84 7.10
N VAL A 43 -3.85 3.23 7.22
CA VAL A 43 -4.02 1.79 7.37
C VAL A 43 -3.46 0.99 6.18
N LYS A 44 -3.23 1.63 5.02
CA LYS A 44 -2.74 0.96 3.82
C LYS A 44 -1.29 0.49 3.92
N ASP A 45 -0.53 1.04 4.84
CA ASP A 45 0.82 0.56 5.15
C ASP A 45 0.80 -0.87 5.65
N ARG A 46 -0.22 -1.25 6.45
CA ARG A 46 -0.42 -2.63 6.88
C ARG A 46 -0.66 -3.55 5.68
N ALA A 47 -1.57 -3.16 4.78
CA ALA A 47 -1.83 -3.91 3.57
C ALA A 47 -0.56 -4.08 2.72
N ALA A 48 0.18 -2.99 2.50
CA ALA A 48 1.43 -3.00 1.75
C ALA A 48 2.44 -3.97 2.37
N LEU A 49 2.66 -3.90 3.68
CA LEU A 49 3.60 -4.76 4.39
C LEU A 49 3.26 -6.24 4.22
N PHE A 50 1.99 -6.62 4.40
CA PHE A 50 1.59 -8.02 4.31
C PHE A 50 1.57 -8.55 2.88
N ILE A 51 1.18 -7.74 1.89
CA ILE A 51 1.30 -8.09 0.47
C ILE A 51 2.75 -8.41 0.10
N ILE A 52 3.69 -7.55 0.52
CA ILE A 52 5.11 -7.73 0.23
C ILE A 52 5.66 -8.97 0.95
N LYS A 53 5.36 -9.16 2.23
CA LYS A 53 5.79 -10.33 3.00
C LYS A 53 5.26 -11.64 2.41
N ASP A 54 4.00 -11.68 2.02
CA ASP A 54 3.38 -12.84 1.37
C ASP A 54 4.07 -13.18 0.04
N ALA A 55 4.35 -12.16 -0.78
CA ALA A 55 5.05 -12.34 -2.06
C ALA A 55 6.48 -12.86 -1.87
N ILE A 56 7.20 -12.40 -0.85
CA ILE A 56 8.52 -12.91 -0.48
C ILE A 56 8.41 -14.37 -0.03
N ALA A 57 7.48 -14.68 0.86
CA ALA A 57 7.30 -16.04 1.37
C ALA A 57 6.95 -17.05 0.28
N LYS A 58 6.22 -16.61 -0.75
CA LYS A 58 5.89 -17.41 -1.94
C LYS A 58 7.01 -17.47 -3.00
N GLY A 59 8.14 -16.80 -2.77
CA GLY A 59 9.26 -16.74 -3.71
C GLY A 59 8.98 -15.91 -4.98
N MET A 60 7.88 -15.14 -5.00
CA MET A 60 7.49 -14.31 -6.14
C MET A 60 8.27 -12.99 -6.22
N LEU A 61 8.82 -12.56 -5.10
CA LEU A 61 9.53 -11.29 -4.97
C LEU A 61 10.85 -11.51 -4.21
N ARG A 62 11.95 -11.03 -4.78
CA ARG A 62 13.30 -11.04 -4.19
C ARG A 62 13.81 -9.61 -4.07
N PRO A 63 14.82 -9.31 -3.22
CA PRO A 63 15.39 -7.96 -3.11
C PRO A 63 15.69 -7.32 -4.47
N GLY A 64 15.24 -6.10 -4.68
CA GLY A 64 15.32 -5.41 -5.97
C GLY A 64 14.20 -5.75 -6.98
N GLY A 65 13.27 -6.62 -6.61
CA GLY A 65 12.06 -6.91 -7.41
C GLY A 65 11.10 -5.73 -7.50
N VAL A 66 10.04 -5.90 -8.29
CA VAL A 66 9.13 -4.81 -8.66
C VAL A 66 7.72 -5.07 -8.14
N ILE A 67 7.13 -4.08 -7.49
CA ILE A 67 5.75 -4.08 -7.03
C ILE A 67 4.95 -3.15 -7.93
N VAL A 68 3.88 -3.67 -8.54
CA VAL A 68 3.01 -2.88 -9.42
C VAL A 68 1.61 -2.79 -8.83
N GLU A 69 1.04 -1.59 -8.81
CA GLU A 69 -0.35 -1.39 -8.38
C GLU A 69 -1.03 -0.28 -9.18
N GLY A 70 -2.32 -0.48 -9.48
CA GLY A 70 -3.18 0.52 -10.07
C GLY A 70 -3.98 1.25 -8.99
N THR A 71 -3.53 2.42 -8.56
CA THR A 71 -4.17 3.15 -7.46
C THR A 71 -3.92 4.64 -7.55
N ALA A 72 -4.91 5.42 -7.12
CA ALA A 72 -4.82 6.87 -6.98
C ALA A 72 -4.82 7.32 -5.51
N GLY A 73 -4.70 6.40 -4.56
CA GLY A 73 -4.88 6.66 -3.13
C GLY A 73 -3.76 6.15 -2.24
N ASN A 74 -4.08 6.03 -0.96
CA ASN A 74 -3.14 5.66 0.11
C ASN A 74 -2.44 4.31 -0.08
N THR A 75 -3.00 3.40 -0.89
CA THR A 75 -2.34 2.13 -1.19
C THR A 75 -1.02 2.35 -1.95
N GLY A 76 -1.02 3.27 -2.91
CA GLY A 76 0.21 3.63 -3.63
C GLY A 76 1.27 4.21 -2.69
N ILE A 77 0.86 5.07 -1.76
CA ILE A 77 1.74 5.64 -0.74
C ILE A 77 2.31 4.53 0.16
N GLY A 78 1.46 3.67 0.70
CA GLY A 78 1.90 2.55 1.55
C GLY A 78 2.86 1.61 0.83
N LEU A 79 2.57 1.23 -0.42
CA LEU A 79 3.46 0.38 -1.23
C LEU A 79 4.80 1.06 -1.54
N ALA A 80 4.79 2.37 -1.82
CA ALA A 80 6.01 3.13 -2.07
C ALA A 80 6.89 3.21 -0.81
N VAL A 81 6.31 3.58 0.33
CA VAL A 81 7.04 3.72 1.60
C VAL A 81 7.59 2.38 2.08
N VAL A 82 6.73 1.37 2.19
CA VAL A 82 7.12 0.05 2.70
C VAL A 82 8.01 -0.68 1.70
N GLY A 83 7.69 -0.61 0.41
CA GLY A 83 8.50 -1.20 -0.66
C GLY A 83 9.92 -0.65 -0.69
N ALA A 84 10.06 0.67 -0.64
CA ALA A 84 11.37 1.32 -0.60
C ALA A 84 12.18 0.91 0.64
N SER A 85 11.54 0.87 1.83
CA SER A 85 12.18 0.44 3.07
C SER A 85 12.70 -1.00 3.01
N MET A 86 11.98 -1.88 2.32
CA MET A 86 12.33 -3.29 2.14
C MET A 86 13.21 -3.57 0.90
N GLY A 87 13.65 -2.53 0.16
CA GLY A 87 14.56 -2.66 -0.99
C GLY A 87 13.88 -3.07 -2.30
N PHE A 88 12.59 -2.79 -2.47
CA PHE A 88 11.82 -3.06 -3.69
C PHE A 88 11.57 -1.79 -4.49
N LYS A 89 11.40 -1.96 -5.81
CA LYS A 89 10.93 -0.90 -6.70
C LYS A 89 9.41 -0.90 -6.74
N THR A 90 8.80 0.27 -6.78
CA THR A 90 7.35 0.42 -6.86
C THR A 90 6.96 1.15 -8.13
N VAL A 91 6.04 0.57 -8.89
CA VAL A 91 5.43 1.15 -10.10
C VAL A 91 3.95 1.36 -9.83
N ILE A 92 3.51 2.61 -9.85
CA ILE A 92 2.12 2.99 -9.63
C ILE A 92 1.49 3.43 -10.94
N VAL A 93 0.45 2.73 -11.36
CA VAL A 93 -0.38 3.13 -12.49
C VAL A 93 -1.50 4.03 -11.98
N ILE A 94 -1.59 5.23 -12.51
CA ILE A 94 -2.46 6.29 -12.01
C ILE A 94 -3.21 6.96 -13.19
N PRO A 95 -4.49 7.34 -13.03
CA PRO A 95 -5.17 8.15 -14.03
C PRO A 95 -4.49 9.50 -14.21
N ASP A 96 -4.35 9.96 -15.45
CA ASP A 96 -3.76 11.25 -15.81
C ASP A 96 -4.49 12.46 -15.19
N THR A 97 -5.77 12.30 -14.88
CA THR A 97 -6.63 13.29 -14.24
C THR A 97 -6.36 13.50 -12.74
N GLN A 98 -5.48 12.72 -12.12
CA GLN A 98 -5.13 12.93 -10.73
C GLN A 98 -4.31 14.21 -10.52
N SER A 99 -4.48 14.81 -9.34
CA SER A 99 -3.80 16.06 -9.00
C SER A 99 -2.27 15.91 -9.03
N GLN A 100 -1.59 16.98 -9.44
CA GLN A 100 -0.12 17.00 -9.49
C GLN A 100 0.51 16.72 -8.13
N GLU A 101 -0.08 17.22 -7.05
CA GLU A 101 0.39 16.99 -5.66
C GLU A 101 0.46 15.50 -5.32
N LYS A 102 -0.54 14.70 -5.72
CA LYS A 102 -0.52 13.25 -5.50
C LYS A 102 0.56 12.56 -6.31
N LYS A 103 0.74 12.97 -7.55
CA LYS A 103 1.79 12.45 -8.43
C LYS A 103 3.17 12.74 -7.85
N ASP A 104 3.38 13.97 -7.38
CA ASP A 104 4.66 14.40 -6.83
C ASP A 104 4.95 13.72 -5.48
N ALA A 105 3.93 13.56 -4.63
CA ALA A 105 4.07 12.79 -3.39
C ALA A 105 4.54 11.35 -3.64
N LEU A 106 3.98 10.66 -4.62
CA LEU A 106 4.39 9.29 -4.98
C LEU A 106 5.82 9.27 -5.55
N ARG A 107 6.18 10.23 -6.41
CA ARG A 107 7.55 10.34 -6.95
C ARG A 107 8.57 10.63 -5.85
N LEU A 108 8.23 11.50 -4.90
CA LEU A 108 9.08 11.83 -3.75
C LEU A 108 9.37 10.60 -2.89
N LEU A 109 8.42 9.67 -2.79
CA LEU A 109 8.57 8.39 -2.10
C LEU A 109 9.31 7.32 -2.94
N GLY A 110 9.80 7.68 -4.11
CA GLY A 110 10.58 6.79 -4.99
C GLY A 110 9.75 5.91 -5.92
N ALA A 111 8.44 6.11 -6.00
CA ALA A 111 7.60 5.35 -6.93
C ALA A 111 7.79 5.85 -8.38
N GLN A 112 7.90 4.92 -9.31
CA GLN A 112 7.77 5.19 -10.73
C GLN A 112 6.28 5.28 -11.09
N LEU A 113 5.87 6.38 -11.74
CA LEU A 113 4.49 6.57 -12.17
C LEU A 113 4.32 6.20 -13.64
N VAL A 114 3.22 5.50 -13.92
CA VAL A 114 2.69 5.25 -15.26
C VAL A 114 1.33 5.92 -15.33
N GLU A 115 1.26 7.02 -16.05
CA GLU A 115 0.03 7.77 -16.22
C GLU A 115 -0.77 7.20 -17.40
N VAL A 116 -2.05 6.93 -17.19
CA VAL A 116 -2.96 6.38 -18.20
C VAL A 116 -4.25 7.22 -18.27
N PRO A 117 -4.96 7.23 -19.41
CA PRO A 117 -6.24 7.92 -19.49
C PRO A 117 -7.24 7.47 -18.43
N ALA A 118 -8.01 8.43 -17.89
CA ALA A 118 -9.09 8.14 -16.96
C ALA A 118 -10.28 7.52 -17.70
N VAL A 119 -10.42 6.20 -17.65
CA VAL A 119 -11.48 5.45 -18.30
C VAL A 119 -12.21 4.54 -17.32
N PRO A 120 -13.48 4.19 -17.57
CA PRO A 120 -14.25 3.29 -16.71
C PRO A 120 -13.58 1.93 -16.52
N TYR A 121 -13.86 1.25 -15.40
CA TYR A 121 -13.26 -0.06 -15.06
C TYR A 121 -13.46 -1.14 -16.13
N LYS A 122 -14.57 -1.10 -16.87
CA LYS A 122 -14.84 -2.05 -17.98
C LYS A 122 -13.83 -1.92 -19.14
N ASN A 123 -13.21 -0.76 -19.30
CA ASN A 123 -12.21 -0.53 -20.34
C ASN A 123 -10.91 -1.28 -19.97
N PRO A 124 -10.29 -2.03 -20.90
CA PRO A 124 -9.01 -2.70 -20.65
C PRO A 124 -7.87 -1.74 -20.26
N ASN A 125 -7.94 -0.48 -20.65
CA ASN A 125 -6.94 0.54 -20.32
C ASN A 125 -7.22 1.28 -19.00
N ASN A 126 -8.24 0.86 -18.23
CA ASN A 126 -8.42 1.35 -16.87
C ASN A 126 -7.15 1.07 -16.06
N TYR A 127 -6.74 2.04 -15.25
CA TYR A 127 -5.47 2.00 -14.50
C TYR A 127 -5.30 0.71 -13.64
N VAL A 128 -6.37 0.18 -13.05
CA VAL A 128 -6.32 -1.07 -12.27
C VAL A 128 -6.08 -2.27 -13.19
N ARG A 129 -6.80 -2.37 -14.31
CA ARG A 129 -6.63 -3.49 -15.25
C ARG A 129 -5.31 -3.42 -16.00
N TYR A 130 -4.87 -2.20 -16.33
CA TYR A 130 -3.58 -1.96 -16.96
C TYR A 130 -2.42 -2.39 -16.04
N SER A 131 -2.51 -2.07 -14.74
CA SER A 131 -1.46 -2.44 -13.78
C SER A 131 -1.23 -3.94 -13.67
N GLY A 132 -2.30 -4.75 -13.73
CA GLY A 132 -2.16 -6.21 -13.74
C GLY A 132 -1.42 -6.73 -14.97
N ARG A 133 -1.72 -6.19 -16.18
CA ARG A 133 -0.99 -6.55 -17.40
C ARG A 133 0.47 -6.10 -17.35
N LEU A 134 0.71 -4.87 -16.88
CA LEU A 134 2.06 -4.33 -16.72
C LEU A 134 2.90 -5.18 -15.76
N ALA A 135 2.33 -5.60 -14.64
CA ALA A 135 3.00 -6.49 -13.69
C ALA A 135 3.41 -7.81 -14.35
N ALA A 136 2.51 -8.41 -15.13
CA ALA A 136 2.80 -9.65 -15.85
C ALA A 136 3.91 -9.48 -16.91
N GLU A 137 3.96 -8.34 -17.58
CA GLU A 137 5.04 -8.05 -18.55
C GLU A 137 6.38 -7.82 -17.84
N ILE A 138 6.40 -7.05 -16.77
CA ILE A 138 7.62 -6.82 -15.98
C ILE A 138 8.15 -8.14 -15.39
N ALA A 139 7.26 -9.01 -14.93
CA ALA A 139 7.64 -10.30 -14.36
C ALA A 139 8.41 -11.20 -15.34
N LYS A 140 8.18 -11.08 -16.66
CA LYS A 140 8.90 -11.85 -17.69
C LYS A 140 10.37 -11.47 -17.81
N THR A 141 10.71 -10.23 -17.48
CA THR A 141 12.06 -9.66 -17.67
C THR A 141 12.78 -9.33 -16.38
N SER A 142 12.06 -9.26 -15.26
CA SER A 142 12.64 -8.93 -13.96
C SER A 142 13.35 -10.15 -13.33
N PRO A 143 14.66 -10.13 -13.14
CA PRO A 143 15.40 -11.26 -12.57
C PRO A 143 15.03 -11.49 -11.09
N ASN A 144 14.53 -10.47 -10.40
CA ASN A 144 14.16 -10.51 -8.99
C ASN A 144 12.65 -10.64 -8.78
N GLY A 145 11.89 -10.92 -9.84
CA GLY A 145 10.45 -11.06 -9.82
C GLY A 145 9.71 -9.72 -9.87
N ALA A 146 8.44 -9.82 -10.17
CA ALA A 146 7.49 -8.70 -10.09
C ALA A 146 6.13 -9.22 -9.66
N ILE A 147 5.39 -8.42 -8.91
CA ILE A 147 4.04 -8.72 -8.46
C ILE A 147 3.07 -7.61 -8.80
N TRP A 148 1.83 -7.99 -9.10
CA TRP A 148 0.69 -7.09 -9.00
C TRP A 148 0.16 -7.16 -7.57
N ALA A 149 0.19 -6.05 -6.84
CA ALA A 149 -0.21 -6.01 -5.44
C ALA A 149 -1.71 -6.33 -5.26
N ASN A 150 -2.56 -5.86 -6.20
CA ASN A 150 -3.98 -6.21 -6.31
C ASN A 150 -4.71 -6.24 -4.96
N GLN A 151 -4.67 -5.14 -4.24
CA GLN A 151 -5.14 -5.01 -2.86
C GLN A 151 -6.59 -5.51 -2.64
N PHE A 152 -7.45 -5.44 -3.67
CA PHE A 152 -8.86 -5.78 -3.54
C PHE A 152 -9.14 -7.29 -3.44
N LEU A 153 -8.22 -8.13 -3.90
CA LEU A 153 -8.37 -9.59 -3.88
C LEU A 153 -7.52 -10.28 -2.82
N SER A 154 -6.48 -9.61 -2.33
CA SER A 154 -5.43 -10.26 -1.53
C SER A 154 -5.57 -10.05 -0.02
N LEU A 155 -6.24 -8.99 0.43
CA LEU A 155 -6.17 -8.55 1.83
C LEU A 155 -6.90 -9.44 2.84
N ILE A 156 -7.92 -10.18 2.41
CA ILE A 156 -8.72 -11.02 3.33
C ILE A 156 -7.89 -12.18 3.89
N HIS A 157 -6.88 -12.64 3.16
CA HIS A 157 -6.10 -13.83 3.49
C HIS A 157 -4.71 -13.53 4.06
N ILE A 158 -4.22 -12.30 3.94
CA ILE A 158 -2.83 -11.95 4.27
C ILE A 158 -2.67 -10.78 5.23
N SER A 159 -3.74 -10.02 5.48
CA SER A 159 -3.71 -8.92 6.44
C SER A 159 -3.83 -9.42 7.86
N GLU A 160 -3.05 -8.84 8.75
CA GLU A 160 -3.21 -9.03 10.18
C GLU A 160 -4.62 -8.63 10.62
N PRO A 161 -5.30 -9.41 11.49
CA PRO A 161 -6.60 -9.01 12.02
C PRO A 161 -6.50 -7.64 12.69
N THR A 162 -7.34 -6.71 12.31
CA THR A 162 -7.42 -5.40 12.97
C THR A 162 -8.20 -5.46 14.28
N ARG A 163 -8.80 -6.61 14.61
CA ARG A 163 -9.46 -6.87 15.88
C ARG A 163 -8.47 -7.45 16.87
N HIS A 164 -8.30 -6.80 18.01
CA HIS A 164 -7.88 -7.50 19.21
C HIS A 164 -9.01 -8.47 19.59
N GLU A 165 -8.71 -9.75 19.61
CA GLU A 165 -9.54 -10.69 20.33
C GLU A 165 -9.47 -10.30 21.81
N SER A 166 -10.61 -9.95 22.36
CA SER A 166 -10.78 -9.67 23.79
C SER A 166 -10.87 -10.97 24.56
#